data_5966dc2290d0ef7f3ad3d163c9cd1431
#
_entry.id   5966dc2290d0ef7f3ad3d163c9cd1431
#
_cell.length_a   1.000
_cell.length_b   1.000
_cell.length_c   1.000
_cell.angle_alpha   90.00
_cell.angle_beta   90.00
_cell.angle_gamma   90.00
#
_symmetry.space_group_name_H-M   'P 1'
#
loop_
_entity.id
_entity.type
_entity.pdbx_description
1 polymer ?
#
loop_
_entity_poly.entity_id
_entity_poly.type
_entity_poly.pdbx_seq_one_letter_code
_entity_poly.pdbx_strand_id
1 'polypeptide(L)'
;MNPQPVAAADCRERAVLVAVIRDNQDPRQTEEFLDELEFLAETADICSVKRFTQRLPQPSSRIYVGPGKLEEIAAYCREHEIDVVIFDDELTPSQTRNIEKEMPCRLLDRTRLILDIFMSRARTAYAKTQVQLANYEYMLPRLSGLWTCLLYTSDAADDRISV
;
A
#
# COMPACT_ATOMS: atom_id res chain seq x y z
N MET A 1 -1.02 -26.74 15.65
CA MET A 1 -2.21 -26.55 14.81
C MET A 1 -1.91 -25.48 13.78
N ASN A 2 -1.73 -25.86 12.56
CA ASN A 2 -1.67 -24.89 11.46
C ASN A 2 -3.08 -24.30 11.31
N PRO A 3 -3.24 -22.97 11.35
CA PRO A 3 -4.49 -22.39 10.92
C PRO A 3 -4.67 -22.75 9.45
N GLN A 4 -5.70 -23.49 9.14
CA GLN A 4 -6.06 -23.74 7.75
C GLN A 4 -6.35 -22.38 7.10
N PRO A 5 -5.87 -22.17 5.86
CA PRO A 5 -6.26 -20.98 5.13
C PRO A 5 -7.79 -20.97 5.02
N VAL A 6 -8.39 -19.93 5.56
CA VAL A 6 -9.82 -19.68 5.42
C VAL A 6 -10.12 -19.74 3.92
N ALA A 7 -11.08 -20.55 3.55
CA ALA A 7 -11.36 -20.87 2.17
C ALA A 7 -11.42 -19.63 1.28
N ALA A 8 -10.63 -19.64 0.23
CA ALA A 8 -10.52 -18.57 -0.78
C ALA A 8 -11.83 -18.28 -1.56
N ALA A 9 -12.97 -18.71 -1.03
CA ALA A 9 -14.24 -18.72 -1.76
C ALA A 9 -15.02 -17.38 -1.69
N ASP A 10 -14.61 -16.47 -0.80
CA ASP A 10 -15.44 -15.27 -0.54
C ASP A 10 -14.67 -13.94 -0.63
N CYS A 11 -13.39 -13.97 -0.97
CA CYS A 11 -12.59 -12.74 -1.04
C CYS A 11 -12.70 -12.09 -2.42
N ARG A 12 -12.97 -10.80 -2.44
CA ARG A 12 -13.05 -10.02 -3.68
C ARG A 12 -11.68 -9.76 -4.32
N GLU A 13 -10.63 -9.66 -3.51
CA GLU A 13 -9.28 -9.38 -3.99
C GLU A 13 -8.26 -10.30 -3.34
N ARG A 14 -7.25 -10.70 -4.11
CA ARG A 14 -6.13 -11.52 -3.66
C ARG A 14 -4.90 -10.65 -3.46
N ALA A 15 -4.25 -10.79 -2.31
CA ALA A 15 -3.14 -9.93 -1.91
C ALA A 15 -1.86 -10.69 -1.59
N VAL A 16 -0.76 -10.01 -1.80
CA VAL A 16 0.57 -10.38 -1.30
C VAL A 16 0.96 -9.35 -0.23
N LEU A 17 1.43 -9.84 0.91
CA LEU A 17 1.94 -8.99 2.00
C LEU A 17 3.47 -8.93 1.93
N VAL A 18 4.03 -7.75 2.14
CA VAL A 18 5.47 -7.50 2.07
C VAL A 18 5.94 -6.79 3.33
N ALA A 19 6.99 -7.30 3.96
CA ALA A 19 7.61 -6.68 5.13
C ALA A 19 9.13 -6.74 5.05
N VAL A 20 9.79 -5.77 5.67
CA VAL A 20 11.24 -5.74 5.87
C VAL A 20 11.55 -6.01 7.32
N ILE A 21 12.44 -6.98 7.57
CA ILE A 21 12.96 -7.29 8.91
C ILE A 21 14.25 -6.47 9.08
N ARG A 22 14.23 -5.51 10.00
CA ARG A 22 15.39 -4.67 10.31
C ARG A 22 16.37 -5.43 11.19
N ASP A 23 17.66 -5.09 11.13
CA ASP A 23 18.71 -5.81 11.87
C ASP A 23 18.51 -5.81 13.40
N ASN A 24 17.90 -4.76 13.92
CA ASN A 24 17.61 -4.61 15.34
C ASN A 24 16.22 -5.10 15.76
N GLN A 25 15.53 -5.78 14.85
CA GLN A 25 14.16 -6.24 15.06
C GLN A 25 14.11 -7.76 15.18
N ASP A 26 13.34 -8.28 16.15
CA ASP A 26 13.09 -9.71 16.27
C ASP A 26 12.22 -10.17 15.08
N PRO A 27 12.62 -11.23 14.34
CA PRO A 27 11.79 -11.80 13.30
C PRO A 27 10.37 -12.17 13.74
N ARG A 28 10.20 -12.57 15.01
CA ARG A 28 8.88 -12.89 15.58
C ARG A 28 7.96 -11.68 15.60
N GLN A 29 8.50 -10.51 15.89
CA GLN A 29 7.75 -9.27 15.88
C GLN A 29 7.24 -8.92 14.48
N THR A 30 8.04 -9.18 13.46
CA THR A 30 7.62 -9.00 12.06
C THR A 30 6.48 -9.93 11.69
N GLU A 31 6.53 -11.18 12.13
CA GLU A 31 5.44 -12.15 11.92
C GLU A 31 4.14 -11.69 12.61
N GLU A 32 4.24 -11.18 13.83
CA GLU A 32 3.08 -10.62 14.54
C GLU A 32 2.46 -9.43 13.78
N PHE A 33 3.30 -8.53 13.26
CA PHE A 33 2.85 -7.40 12.45
C PHE A 33 2.19 -7.86 11.14
N LEU A 34 2.72 -8.90 10.52
CA LEU A 34 2.14 -9.49 9.32
C LEU A 34 0.79 -10.18 9.62
N ASP A 35 0.67 -10.82 10.78
CA ASP A 35 -0.60 -11.38 11.23
C ASP A 35 -1.67 -10.29 11.43
N GLU A 36 -1.29 -9.17 12.02
CA GLU A 36 -2.17 -8.00 12.16
C GLU A 36 -2.56 -7.43 10.79
N LEU A 37 -1.60 -7.31 9.88
CA LEU A 37 -1.84 -6.80 8.54
C LEU A 37 -2.80 -7.72 7.76
N GLU A 38 -2.62 -9.02 7.89
CA GLU A 38 -3.53 -10.01 7.30
C GLU A 38 -4.95 -9.86 7.83
N PHE A 39 -5.10 -9.69 9.14
CA PHE A 39 -6.40 -9.42 9.76
C PHE A 39 -7.05 -8.13 9.25
N LEU A 40 -6.27 -7.06 9.11
CA LEU A 40 -6.76 -5.81 8.53
C LEU A 40 -7.19 -5.99 7.06
N ALA A 41 -6.41 -6.74 6.29
CA ALA A 41 -6.76 -7.04 4.90
C ALA A 41 -8.07 -7.83 4.80
N GLU A 42 -8.25 -8.85 5.63
CA GLU A 42 -9.51 -9.62 5.71
C GLU A 42 -10.71 -8.73 6.05
N THR A 43 -10.51 -7.76 6.94
CA THR A 43 -11.54 -6.77 7.30
C THR A 43 -11.96 -5.94 6.08
N ALA A 44 -11.08 -5.75 5.11
CA ALA A 44 -11.32 -5.02 3.87
C ALA A 44 -11.73 -5.96 2.69
N ASP A 45 -12.12 -7.19 2.96
CA ASP A 45 -12.46 -8.22 1.97
C ASP A 45 -11.29 -8.60 1.05
N ILE A 46 -10.07 -8.54 1.57
CA ILE A 46 -8.84 -8.89 0.85
C ILE A 46 -8.24 -10.15 1.48
N CYS A 47 -7.95 -11.16 0.66
CA CYS A 47 -7.31 -12.39 1.13
C CYS A 47 -5.80 -12.38 0.85
N SER A 48 -5.01 -12.56 1.89
CA SER A 48 -3.57 -12.76 1.77
C SER A 48 -3.28 -14.18 1.28
N VAL A 49 -2.56 -14.30 0.17
CA VAL A 49 -2.18 -15.60 -0.41
C VAL A 49 -0.69 -15.89 -0.25
N LYS A 50 0.14 -14.88 -0.04
CA LYS A 50 1.59 -15.03 0.10
C LYS A 50 2.16 -13.88 0.92
N ARG A 51 3.19 -14.20 1.71
CA ARG A 51 3.99 -13.20 2.45
C ARG A 51 5.41 -13.20 1.91
N PHE A 52 5.94 -12.00 1.64
CA PHE A 52 7.36 -11.80 1.31
C PHE A 52 8.02 -11.01 2.42
N THR A 53 9.15 -11.50 2.88
CA THR A 53 9.97 -10.80 3.87
C THR A 53 11.40 -10.68 3.33
N GLN A 54 12.07 -9.60 3.68
CA GLN A 54 13.48 -9.40 3.39
C GLN A 54 14.16 -8.78 4.59
N ARG A 55 15.34 -9.32 4.93
CA ARG A 55 16.17 -8.73 5.99
C ARG A 55 17.05 -7.65 5.38
N LEU A 56 16.90 -6.44 5.88
CA LEU A 56 17.72 -5.28 5.49
C LEU A 56 18.07 -4.48 6.76
N PRO A 57 19.24 -3.80 6.81
CA PRO A 57 19.57 -2.89 7.90
C PRO A 57 18.47 -1.85 8.10
N GLN A 58 17.98 -1.31 7.00
CA GLN A 58 16.82 -0.41 6.96
C GLN A 58 16.17 -0.50 5.59
N PRO A 59 14.87 -0.18 5.48
CA PRO A 59 14.19 -0.19 4.19
C PRO A 59 14.86 0.74 3.19
N SER A 60 14.86 0.33 1.91
CA SER A 60 15.37 1.18 0.83
C SER A 60 14.54 2.46 0.73
N SER A 61 15.21 3.60 0.68
CA SER A 61 14.57 4.90 0.51
C SER A 61 13.89 5.06 -0.85
N ARG A 62 14.27 4.25 -1.82
CA ARG A 62 13.76 4.31 -3.18
C ARG A 62 12.57 3.38 -3.42
N ILE A 63 12.69 2.11 -3.01
CA ILE A 63 11.71 1.05 -3.33
C ILE A 63 11.35 0.16 -2.14
N TYR A 64 11.69 0.53 -0.93
CA TYR A 64 11.40 -0.15 0.33
C TYR A 64 12.14 -1.49 0.49
N VAL A 65 12.13 -2.35 -0.51
CA VAL A 65 12.86 -3.63 -0.57
C VAL A 65 14.03 -3.54 -1.56
N GLY A 66 14.87 -4.57 -1.63
CA GLY A 66 15.92 -4.64 -2.65
C GLY A 66 15.34 -4.83 -4.06
N PRO A 67 16.09 -4.43 -5.12
CA PRO A 67 15.59 -4.53 -6.49
C PRO A 67 15.29 -5.96 -6.92
N GLY A 68 16.09 -6.93 -6.51
CA GLY A 68 15.84 -8.35 -6.78
C GLY A 68 14.58 -8.87 -6.12
N LYS A 69 14.32 -8.45 -4.87
CA LYS A 69 13.08 -8.81 -4.15
C LYS A 69 11.86 -8.18 -4.81
N LEU A 70 11.95 -6.95 -5.26
CA LEU A 70 10.86 -6.28 -5.97
C LEU A 70 10.50 -7.01 -7.27
N GLU A 71 11.49 -7.42 -8.04
CA GLU A 71 11.29 -8.24 -9.26
C GLU A 71 10.64 -9.59 -8.95
N GLU A 72 11.09 -10.25 -7.88
CA GLU A 72 10.50 -11.51 -7.40
C GLU A 72 9.03 -11.36 -7.07
N ILE A 73 8.68 -10.29 -6.34
CA ILE A 73 7.30 -9.99 -5.98
C ILE A 73 6.46 -9.69 -7.23
N ALA A 74 6.99 -8.88 -8.13
CA ALA A 74 6.30 -8.53 -9.39
C ALA A 74 6.05 -9.76 -10.26
N ALA A 75 7.03 -10.64 -10.38
CA ALA A 75 6.90 -11.90 -11.13
C ALA A 75 5.84 -12.81 -10.52
N TYR A 76 5.84 -12.96 -9.19
CA TYR A 76 4.83 -13.74 -8.47
C TYR A 76 3.43 -13.18 -8.72
N CYS A 77 3.27 -11.86 -8.66
CA CYS A 77 1.99 -11.20 -8.88
C CYS A 77 1.43 -11.43 -10.29
N ARG A 78 2.30 -11.42 -11.31
CA ARG A 78 1.90 -11.73 -12.69
C ARG A 78 1.48 -13.19 -12.84
N GLU A 79 2.28 -14.09 -12.30
CA GLU A 79 2.06 -15.54 -12.43
C GLU A 79 0.78 -16.01 -11.73
N HIS A 80 0.49 -15.44 -10.57
CA HIS A 80 -0.64 -15.85 -9.71
C HIS A 80 -1.85 -14.92 -9.79
N GLU A 81 -1.86 -13.98 -10.71
CA GLU A 81 -2.96 -13.02 -10.90
C GLU A 81 -3.35 -12.32 -9.60
N ILE A 82 -2.38 -11.72 -8.94
CA ILE A 82 -2.57 -10.97 -7.70
C ILE A 82 -3.19 -9.61 -8.00
N ASP A 83 -4.19 -9.22 -7.20
CA ASP A 83 -4.91 -7.96 -7.38
C ASP A 83 -4.24 -6.79 -6.67
N VAL A 84 -3.60 -7.04 -5.52
CA VAL A 84 -3.01 -5.99 -4.70
C VAL A 84 -1.77 -6.48 -3.94
N VAL A 85 -0.78 -5.60 -3.81
CA VAL A 85 0.38 -5.81 -2.94
C VAL A 85 0.28 -4.84 -1.77
N ILE A 86 0.41 -5.35 -0.55
CA ILE A 86 0.28 -4.56 0.68
C ILE A 86 1.61 -4.59 1.42
N PHE A 87 2.20 -3.41 1.63
CA PHE A 87 3.42 -3.24 2.42
C PHE A 87 3.08 -2.98 3.88
N ASP A 88 3.79 -3.65 4.79
CA ASP A 88 3.57 -3.55 6.22
C ASP A 88 4.29 -2.34 6.84
N ASP A 89 4.18 -1.21 6.19
CA ASP A 89 4.71 0.07 6.66
C ASP A 89 4.10 1.18 5.82
N GLU A 90 4.21 2.42 6.27
CA GLU A 90 3.82 3.54 5.43
C GLU A 90 4.93 3.82 4.42
N LEU A 91 4.58 3.82 3.14
CA LEU A 91 5.50 4.14 2.06
C LEU A 91 5.57 5.66 1.85
N THR A 92 6.78 6.15 1.58
CA THR A 92 6.94 7.55 1.17
C THR A 92 6.34 7.76 -0.23
N PRO A 93 6.00 8.99 -0.61
CA PRO A 93 5.54 9.28 -1.97
C PRO A 93 6.51 8.81 -3.06
N SER A 94 7.82 8.96 -2.85
CA SER A 94 8.84 8.47 -3.77
C SER A 94 8.84 6.96 -3.90
N GLN A 95 8.78 6.24 -2.76
CA GLN A 95 8.71 4.78 -2.75
C GLN A 95 7.46 4.30 -3.49
N THR A 96 6.32 4.89 -3.21
CA THR A 96 5.05 4.55 -3.87
C THR A 96 5.17 4.68 -5.38
N ARG A 97 5.65 5.81 -5.89
CA ARG A 97 5.81 6.04 -7.33
C ARG A 97 6.76 5.05 -7.99
N ASN A 98 7.90 4.79 -7.34
CA ASN A 98 8.92 3.90 -7.90
C ASN A 98 8.46 2.44 -7.92
N ILE A 99 7.75 2.01 -6.88
CA ILE A 99 7.21 0.65 -6.81
C ILE A 99 6.07 0.45 -7.81
N GLU A 100 5.16 1.41 -7.94
CA GLU A 100 4.04 1.36 -8.87
C GLU A 100 4.48 1.14 -10.32
N LYS A 101 5.61 1.72 -10.71
CA LYS A 101 6.16 1.56 -12.06
C LYS A 101 6.51 0.11 -12.40
N GLU A 102 6.84 -0.69 -11.42
CA GLU A 102 7.30 -2.08 -11.61
C GLU A 102 6.25 -3.11 -11.21
N MET A 103 5.19 -2.71 -10.49
CA MET A 103 4.15 -3.63 -10.05
C MET A 103 3.02 -3.74 -11.08
N PRO A 104 2.61 -4.98 -11.41
CA PRO A 104 1.50 -5.20 -12.34
C PRO A 104 0.12 -5.00 -11.71
N CYS A 105 0.06 -4.81 -10.40
CA CYS A 105 -1.17 -4.75 -9.62
C CYS A 105 -1.21 -3.50 -8.74
N ARG A 106 -2.36 -3.28 -8.08
CA ARG A 106 -2.56 -2.15 -7.18
C ARG A 106 -1.62 -2.23 -5.98
N LEU A 107 -1.12 -1.10 -5.54
CA LEU A 107 -0.24 -0.97 -4.39
C LEU A 107 -0.99 -0.34 -3.21
N LEU A 108 -0.90 -0.98 -2.06
CA LEU A 108 -1.35 -0.41 -0.80
C LEU A 108 -0.21 -0.46 0.22
N ASP A 109 -0.23 0.47 1.16
CA ASP A 109 0.55 0.37 2.37
C ASP A 109 -0.39 0.22 3.59
N ARG A 110 0.17 0.02 4.75
CA ARG A 110 -0.59 -0.16 5.99
C ARG A 110 -1.53 1.02 6.27
N THR A 111 -1.04 2.23 6.09
CA THR A 111 -1.83 3.45 6.32
C THR A 111 -3.02 3.54 5.37
N ARG A 112 -2.81 3.29 4.09
CA ARG A 112 -3.88 3.30 3.09
C ARG A 112 -4.95 2.26 3.39
N LEU A 113 -4.52 1.06 3.78
CA LEU A 113 -5.46 -0.01 4.14
C LEU A 113 -6.34 0.38 5.34
N ILE A 114 -5.74 0.96 6.37
CA ILE A 114 -6.46 1.44 7.55
C ILE A 114 -7.45 2.56 7.18
N LEU A 115 -7.03 3.50 6.34
CA LEU A 115 -7.90 4.57 5.86
C LEU A 115 -9.09 4.03 5.06
N ASP A 116 -8.88 3.05 4.20
CA ASP A 116 -9.95 2.41 3.42
C ASP A 116 -10.96 1.73 4.34
N ILE A 117 -10.50 1.06 5.39
CA ILE A 117 -11.38 0.44 6.40
C ILE A 117 -12.22 1.50 7.12
N PHE A 118 -11.60 2.58 7.56
CA PHE A 118 -12.31 3.68 8.24
C PHE A 118 -13.33 4.35 7.31
N MET A 119 -12.98 4.57 6.05
CA MET A 119 -13.90 5.13 5.06
C MET A 119 -15.14 4.26 4.87
N SER A 120 -14.96 2.95 4.83
CA SER A 120 -16.07 2.00 4.68
C SER A 120 -16.96 1.92 5.91
N ARG A 121 -16.44 2.23 7.09
CA ARG A 121 -17.13 2.12 8.38
C ARG A 121 -17.70 3.43 8.91
N ALA A 122 -17.26 4.57 8.40
CA ALA A 122 -17.73 5.87 8.84
C ALA A 122 -19.21 6.06 8.48
N ARG A 123 -20.06 6.27 9.49
CA ARG A 123 -21.51 6.39 9.31
C ARG A 123 -22.06 7.78 9.57
N THR A 124 -21.42 8.56 10.45
CA THR A 124 -21.85 9.93 10.74
C THR A 124 -21.17 10.90 9.77
N ALA A 125 -21.80 12.05 9.55
CA ALA A 125 -21.23 13.12 8.72
C ALA A 125 -19.88 13.60 9.28
N TYR A 126 -19.76 13.72 10.59
CA TYR A 126 -18.51 14.11 11.26
C TYR A 126 -17.41 13.06 11.02
N ALA A 127 -17.72 11.78 11.25
CA ALA A 127 -16.76 10.70 11.03
C ALA A 127 -16.30 10.64 9.57
N LYS A 128 -17.21 10.75 8.61
CA LYS A 128 -16.89 10.80 7.18
C LYS A 128 -15.95 11.95 6.84
N THR A 129 -16.22 13.13 7.39
CA THR A 129 -15.38 14.32 7.18
C THR A 129 -13.97 14.12 7.74
N GLN A 130 -13.84 13.55 8.94
CA GLN A 130 -12.54 13.28 9.56
C GLN A 130 -11.72 12.28 8.76
N VAL A 131 -12.34 11.20 8.29
CA VAL A 131 -11.65 10.19 7.47
C VAL A 131 -11.27 10.77 6.11
N GLN A 132 -12.12 11.57 5.50
CA GLN A 132 -11.79 12.24 4.24
C GLN A 132 -10.61 13.19 4.39
N LEU A 133 -10.55 13.95 5.47
CA LEU A 133 -9.42 14.84 5.76
C LEU A 133 -8.13 14.03 5.88
N ALA A 134 -8.12 12.97 6.68
CA ALA A 134 -6.98 12.08 6.82
C ALA A 134 -6.56 11.46 5.47
N ASN A 135 -7.53 11.07 4.66
CA ASN A 135 -7.27 10.52 3.33
C ASN A 135 -6.61 11.56 2.40
N TYR A 136 -7.07 12.81 2.41
CA TYR A 136 -6.46 13.88 1.63
C TYR A 136 -5.04 14.18 2.10
N GLU A 137 -4.80 14.23 3.40
CA GLU A 137 -3.46 14.44 3.96
C GLU A 137 -2.49 13.34 3.54
N TYR A 138 -2.95 12.09 3.48
CA TYR A 138 -2.16 10.97 3.00
C TYR A 138 -1.93 11.05 1.49
N MET A 139 -2.96 11.34 0.70
CA MET A 139 -2.93 11.27 -0.76
C MET A 139 -2.22 12.45 -1.43
N LEU A 140 -2.34 13.65 -0.87
CA LEU A 140 -1.80 14.87 -1.50
C LEU A 140 -0.31 14.76 -1.87
N PRO A 141 0.61 14.34 -0.97
CA PRO A 141 2.01 14.20 -1.33
C PRO A 141 2.24 13.12 -2.41
N ARG A 142 1.38 12.10 -2.47
CA ARG A 142 1.49 10.97 -3.39
C ARG A 142 0.96 11.29 -4.79
N LEU A 143 0.13 12.31 -4.90
CA LEU A 143 -0.36 12.85 -6.16
C LEU A 143 0.55 13.93 -6.74
N SER A 144 1.74 14.16 -6.18
CA SER A 144 2.63 15.25 -6.58
C SER A 144 2.98 15.27 -8.07
N GLY A 145 3.12 14.10 -8.70
CA GLY A 145 3.34 13.99 -10.14
C GLY A 145 2.16 14.50 -10.95
N LEU A 146 0.95 14.14 -10.53
CA LEU A 146 -0.30 14.62 -11.11
C LEU A 146 -0.50 16.13 -10.83
N TRP A 147 -0.16 16.56 -9.63
CA TRP A 147 -0.19 17.98 -9.24
C TRP A 147 0.75 18.83 -10.09
N THR A 148 1.95 18.34 -10.38
CA THR A 148 2.89 19.05 -11.26
C THR A 148 2.27 19.26 -12.65
N CYS A 149 1.60 18.25 -13.20
CA CYS A 149 0.87 18.37 -14.47
C CYS A 149 -0.31 19.35 -14.36
N LEU A 150 -1.07 19.29 -13.29
CA LEU A 150 -2.21 20.18 -13.06
C LEU A 150 -1.77 21.64 -12.82
N LEU A 151 -0.72 21.85 -12.05
CA LEU A 151 -0.13 23.18 -11.80
C LEU A 151 0.42 23.77 -13.08
N TYR A 152 1.09 22.97 -13.91
CA TYR A 152 1.59 23.39 -15.19
C TYR A 152 0.45 23.80 -16.15
N THR A 153 -0.65 23.07 -16.14
CA THR A 153 -1.85 23.40 -16.91
C THR A 153 -2.56 24.62 -16.36
N SER A 154 -2.62 24.77 -15.02
CA SER A 154 -3.20 25.93 -14.36
C SER A 154 -2.39 27.20 -14.58
N ASP A 155 -1.05 27.14 -14.55
CA ASP A 155 -0.17 28.27 -14.87
C ASP A 155 -0.36 28.75 -16.32
N ALA A 156 -0.52 27.80 -17.24
CA ALA A 156 -0.82 28.12 -18.62
C ALA A 156 -2.21 28.76 -18.80
N ALA A 157 -3.18 28.38 -17.97
CA ALA A 157 -4.51 28.99 -17.93
C ALA A 157 -4.49 30.36 -17.26
N ASP A 158 -3.71 30.55 -16.20
CA ASP A 158 -3.54 31.82 -15.51
C ASP A 158 -2.85 32.86 -16.40
N ASP A 159 -1.85 32.47 -17.18
CA ASP A 159 -1.21 33.32 -18.17
C ASP A 159 -2.19 33.83 -19.23
N ARG A 160 -3.23 33.07 -19.53
CA ARG A 160 -4.30 33.49 -20.44
C ARG A 160 -5.30 34.45 -19.82
N ILE A 161 -5.45 34.41 -18.49
CA ILE A 161 -6.40 35.24 -17.75
C ILE A 161 -5.77 36.57 -17.36
N SER A 162 -4.46 36.64 -17.21
CA SER A 162 -3.73 37.83 -16.80
C SER A 162 -3.43 38.83 -17.94
N VAL A 163 -4.00 38.62 -19.08
CA VAL A 163 -3.87 39.53 -20.22
C VAL A 163 -4.95 40.61 -20.21
#